data_dc745c782bfa872c04cbc18d688fdd13
#
_entry.id   dc745c782bfa872c04cbc18d688fdd13
#
_cell.length_a   1.000
_cell.length_b   1.000
_cell.length_c   1.000
_cell.angle_alpha   90.00
_cell.angle_beta   90.00
_cell.angle_gamma   90.00
#
_symmetry.space_group_name_H-M   'P 1'
#
loop_
_entity.id
_entity.type
_entity.pdbx_description
1 polymer ?
#
loop_
_entity_poly.entity_id
_entity_poly.type
_entity_poly.pdbx_seq_one_letter_code
_entity_poly.pdbx_strand_id
1 'polypeptide(L)'
;LAGTIPNCVSYDPTFAHEVAVIMQHGLKRMVERQENVYFYITLLNENYPMPGLGAGTEEQIIKGMYLLQPAAAASKQSVNLLGSGTILRESMAARELLEAEWGVGANVWSCPSFNELARDGQAAERWNLLHPTDAPKVSFVEQQLGAHDGPVVASTDYIKSYAEQIRAFIPRGRAYKVLGTDGYGRSDFRSKLREHFEINRHYIVVAALKALADEGKLPLSKVAEAIKKYGIDADKTNPLNA
;
A
#
# COMPACT_ATOMS: atom_id res chain seq x y z
N LEU A 1 15.58 1.65 8.24
CA LEU A 1 16.73 0.80 8.60
C LEU A 1 16.52 -0.67 8.18
N ALA A 2 15.40 -1.32 8.54
CA ALA A 2 15.18 -2.73 8.21
C ALA A 2 15.41 -3.06 6.72
N GLY A 3 14.90 -2.24 5.81
CA GLY A 3 15.06 -2.42 4.36
C GLY A 3 16.51 -2.30 3.85
N THR A 4 17.42 -1.69 4.62
CA THR A 4 18.84 -1.56 4.24
C THR A 4 19.72 -2.73 4.66
N ILE A 5 19.18 -3.66 5.46
CA ILE A 5 19.92 -4.81 5.99
C ILE A 5 19.60 -6.03 5.11
N PRO A 6 20.58 -6.61 4.40
CA PRO A 6 20.32 -7.63 3.37
C PRO A 6 19.60 -8.89 3.86
N ASN A 7 19.87 -9.33 5.09
CA ASN A 7 19.26 -10.53 5.68
C ASN A 7 18.12 -10.23 6.65
N CYS A 8 17.67 -8.98 6.77
CA CYS A 8 16.48 -8.61 7.52
C CYS A 8 15.24 -8.71 6.62
N VAL A 9 14.35 -9.63 6.92
CA VAL A 9 13.06 -9.78 6.24
C VAL A 9 12.00 -9.06 7.07
N SER A 10 11.45 -7.97 6.55
CA SER A 10 10.61 -7.08 7.37
C SER A 10 9.18 -6.99 6.84
N TYR A 11 8.22 -7.03 7.77
CA TYR A 11 6.80 -6.97 7.50
C TYR A 11 6.08 -6.00 8.43
N ASP A 12 5.03 -5.38 7.90
CA ASP A 12 4.06 -4.53 8.59
C ASP A 12 2.64 -5.07 8.36
N PRO A 13 2.30 -6.22 8.98
CA PRO A 13 1.00 -6.87 8.77
C PRO A 13 -0.14 -6.08 9.42
N THR A 14 -1.33 -6.20 8.83
CA THR A 14 -2.56 -5.63 9.36
C THR A 14 -3.34 -6.64 10.19
N PHE A 15 -3.42 -7.88 9.75
CA PHE A 15 -4.29 -8.91 10.32
C PHE A 15 -3.53 -10.06 10.96
N ALA A 16 -4.18 -10.71 11.94
CA ALA A 16 -3.60 -11.84 12.67
C ALA A 16 -3.22 -13.02 11.75
N HIS A 17 -4.00 -13.28 10.70
CA HIS A 17 -3.69 -14.33 9.74
C HIS A 17 -2.40 -14.05 8.95
N GLU A 18 -2.14 -12.77 8.62
CA GLU A 18 -0.88 -12.36 7.98
C GLU A 18 0.31 -12.63 8.92
N VAL A 19 0.17 -12.25 10.20
CA VAL A 19 1.20 -12.53 11.22
C VAL A 19 1.48 -14.02 11.31
N ALA A 20 0.44 -14.87 11.36
CA ALA A 20 0.59 -16.32 11.46
C ALA A 20 1.34 -16.91 10.25
N VAL A 21 0.98 -16.50 9.03
CA VAL A 21 1.65 -16.93 7.79
C VAL A 21 3.12 -16.50 7.76
N ILE A 22 3.40 -15.23 8.10
CA ILE A 22 4.75 -14.67 8.13
C ILE A 22 5.61 -15.38 9.18
N MET A 23 5.08 -15.61 10.39
CA MET A 23 5.79 -16.32 11.45
C MET A 23 6.09 -17.78 11.05
N GLN A 24 5.11 -18.48 10.49
CA GLN A 24 5.31 -19.85 10.02
C GLN A 24 6.41 -19.91 8.94
N HIS A 25 6.38 -18.97 7.99
CA HIS A 25 7.42 -18.87 6.96
C HIS A 25 8.80 -18.56 7.56
N GLY A 26 8.84 -17.64 8.53
CA GLY A 26 10.07 -17.29 9.23
C GLY A 26 10.69 -18.48 9.98
N LEU A 27 9.86 -19.25 10.69
CA LEU A 27 10.32 -20.47 11.40
C LEU A 27 10.89 -21.50 10.43
N LYS A 28 10.24 -21.72 9.28
CA LYS A 28 10.76 -22.62 8.24
C LYS A 28 12.13 -22.18 7.72
N ARG A 29 12.32 -20.89 7.45
CA ARG A 29 13.59 -20.37 6.94
C ARG A 29 14.69 -20.38 7.99
N MET A 30 14.41 -19.87 9.20
CA MET A 30 15.42 -19.74 10.25
C MET A 30 15.75 -21.07 10.96
N VAL A 31 14.74 -21.92 11.24
CA VAL A 31 14.91 -23.12 12.05
C VAL A 31 15.08 -24.38 11.20
N GLU A 32 14.19 -24.64 10.24
CA GLU A 32 14.23 -25.85 9.43
C GLU A 32 15.35 -25.81 8.38
N ARG A 33 15.45 -24.67 7.64
CA ARG A 33 16.41 -24.52 6.53
C ARG A 33 17.73 -23.89 6.96
N GLN A 34 17.83 -23.40 8.18
CA GLN A 34 19.05 -22.74 8.72
C GLN A 34 19.57 -21.62 7.82
N GLU A 35 18.66 -20.87 7.18
CA GLU A 35 19.03 -19.71 6.35
C GLU A 35 19.57 -18.58 7.24
N ASN A 36 20.57 -17.85 6.76
CA ASN A 36 21.10 -16.69 7.45
C ASN A 36 20.19 -15.46 7.25
N VAL A 37 19.01 -15.51 7.86
CA VAL A 37 18.01 -14.43 7.85
C VAL A 37 17.39 -14.26 9.22
N TYR A 38 16.82 -13.08 9.48
CA TYR A 38 15.95 -12.84 10.63
C TYR A 38 14.74 -12.02 10.21
N PHE A 39 13.66 -12.17 10.96
CA PHE A 39 12.40 -11.51 10.66
C PHE A 39 12.18 -10.34 11.62
N TYR A 40 11.80 -9.18 11.07
CA TYR A 40 11.35 -8.02 11.81
C TYR A 40 9.89 -7.76 11.46
N ILE A 41 9.00 -7.92 12.44
CA ILE A 41 7.55 -7.80 12.26
C ILE A 41 7.05 -6.70 13.19
N THR A 42 6.44 -5.66 12.64
CA THR A 42 5.79 -4.62 13.45
C THR A 42 4.39 -5.04 13.82
N LEU A 43 4.01 -4.79 15.08
CA LEU A 43 2.68 -5.09 15.59
C LEU A 43 2.10 -3.85 16.26
N LEU A 44 0.80 -3.63 16.07
CA LEU A 44 0.08 -2.49 16.60
C LEU A 44 -0.93 -2.95 17.65
N ASN A 45 -1.04 -2.23 18.75
CA ASN A 45 -1.96 -2.53 19.86
C ASN A 45 -3.35 -1.91 19.66
N GLU A 46 -3.93 -2.04 18.46
CA GLU A 46 -5.27 -1.55 18.16
C GLU A 46 -6.23 -2.74 17.95
N ASN A 47 -7.37 -2.72 18.64
CA ASN A 47 -8.38 -3.76 18.49
C ASN A 47 -9.30 -3.45 17.30
N TYR A 48 -9.41 -4.40 16.37
CA TYR A 48 -10.32 -4.34 15.23
C TYR A 48 -10.66 -5.75 14.74
N PRO A 49 -11.73 -5.91 13.92
CA PRO A 49 -12.07 -7.21 13.35
C PRO A 49 -10.92 -7.83 12.57
N MET A 50 -10.64 -9.09 12.85
CA MET A 50 -9.59 -9.88 12.18
C MET A 50 -10.26 -10.89 11.26
N PRO A 51 -10.26 -10.69 9.93
CA PRO A 51 -10.79 -11.67 8.98
C PRO A 51 -9.95 -12.94 9.01
N GLY A 52 -10.55 -14.05 8.61
CA GLY A 52 -9.84 -15.30 8.39
C GLY A 52 -8.92 -15.22 7.17
N LEU A 53 -7.99 -16.18 7.08
CA LEU A 53 -7.12 -16.33 5.92
C LEU A 53 -7.94 -16.71 4.68
N GLY A 54 -7.80 -15.95 3.62
CA GLY A 54 -8.35 -16.29 2.31
C GLY A 54 -7.62 -17.50 1.69
N ALA A 55 -8.34 -18.38 1.04
CA ALA A 55 -7.72 -19.55 0.41
C ALA A 55 -6.69 -19.14 -0.65
N GLY A 56 -5.48 -19.68 -0.58
CA GLY A 56 -4.41 -19.45 -1.55
C GLY A 56 -3.72 -18.09 -1.47
N THR A 57 -3.91 -17.33 -0.37
CA THR A 57 -3.27 -16.01 -0.19
C THR A 57 -1.91 -16.09 0.53
N GLU A 58 -1.51 -17.24 1.07
CA GLU A 58 -0.29 -17.38 1.88
C GLU A 58 0.97 -16.94 1.13
N GLU A 59 1.14 -17.41 -0.11
CA GLU A 59 2.31 -17.04 -0.92
C GLU A 59 2.33 -15.54 -1.24
N GLN A 60 1.16 -14.95 -1.50
CA GLN A 60 1.03 -13.52 -1.79
C GLN A 60 1.35 -12.67 -0.56
N ILE A 61 0.93 -13.09 0.63
CA ILE A 61 1.30 -12.45 1.91
C ILE A 61 2.83 -12.44 2.07
N ILE A 62 3.48 -13.60 1.83
CA ILE A 62 4.94 -13.72 1.92
C ILE A 62 5.64 -12.84 0.88
N LYS A 63 5.11 -12.75 -0.34
CA LYS A 63 5.62 -11.85 -1.40
C LYS A 63 5.38 -10.38 -1.12
N GLY A 64 4.50 -10.04 -0.19
CA GLY A 64 4.33 -8.68 0.32
C GLY A 64 3.07 -7.96 -0.12
N MET A 65 2.17 -8.54 -0.96
CA MET A 65 0.86 -7.96 -1.26
C MET A 65 -0.16 -8.99 -1.75
N TYR A 66 -1.44 -8.75 -1.45
CA TYR A 66 -2.56 -9.51 -2.00
C TYR A 66 -3.81 -8.65 -2.11
N LEU A 67 -4.72 -9.01 -3.03
CA LEU A 67 -6.01 -8.34 -3.18
C LEU A 67 -6.94 -8.76 -2.03
N LEU A 68 -7.23 -7.79 -1.15
CA LEU A 68 -8.12 -8.00 0.00
C LEU A 68 -9.59 -7.82 -0.38
N GLN A 69 -9.90 -6.76 -1.13
CA GLN A 69 -11.26 -6.43 -1.55
C GLN A 69 -11.25 -5.94 -3.00
N PRO A 70 -11.93 -6.63 -3.92
CA PRO A 70 -12.06 -6.15 -5.29
C PRO A 70 -12.99 -4.93 -5.39
N ALA A 71 -12.79 -4.10 -6.40
CA ALA A 71 -13.69 -3.00 -6.75
C ALA A 71 -15.08 -3.53 -7.12
N ALA A 72 -16.12 -2.71 -6.87
CA ALA A 72 -17.47 -3.05 -7.32
C ALA A 72 -17.54 -3.15 -8.86
N ALA A 73 -18.12 -4.22 -9.37
CA ALA A 73 -18.16 -4.53 -10.81
C ALA A 73 -18.89 -3.48 -11.68
N ALA A 74 -19.74 -2.66 -11.08
CA ALA A 74 -20.54 -1.64 -11.79
C ALA A 74 -19.79 -0.30 -12.00
N SER A 75 -18.59 -0.13 -11.47
CA SER A 75 -17.86 1.14 -11.52
C SER A 75 -17.22 1.36 -12.89
N LYS A 76 -17.48 2.53 -13.51
CA LYS A 76 -16.86 2.91 -14.80
C LYS A 76 -15.38 3.25 -14.69
N GLN A 77 -14.92 3.61 -13.52
CA GLN A 77 -13.56 3.98 -13.20
C GLN A 77 -13.15 3.30 -11.91
N SER A 78 -11.90 2.90 -11.81
CA SER A 78 -11.37 2.25 -10.63
C SER A 78 -10.00 2.80 -10.24
N VAL A 79 -9.66 2.59 -8.98
CA VAL A 79 -8.34 2.89 -8.39
C VAL A 79 -7.85 1.68 -7.61
N ASN A 80 -6.54 1.59 -7.41
CA ASN A 80 -5.93 0.57 -6.56
C ASN A 80 -5.40 1.25 -5.30
N LEU A 81 -5.96 0.88 -4.13
CA LEU A 81 -5.57 1.38 -2.81
C LEU A 81 -4.69 0.34 -2.13
N LEU A 82 -3.44 0.66 -1.92
CA LEU A 82 -2.46 -0.16 -1.23
C LEU A 82 -2.31 0.34 0.21
N GLY A 83 -2.43 -0.55 1.19
CA GLY A 83 -2.26 -0.19 2.59
C GLY A 83 -1.42 -1.20 3.36
N SER A 84 -0.66 -0.74 4.36
CA SER A 84 0.07 -1.59 5.31
C SER A 84 -0.30 -1.27 6.76
N GLY A 85 -0.12 -2.22 7.65
CA GLY A 85 -0.42 -2.07 9.06
C GLY A 85 -1.85 -1.56 9.31
N THR A 86 -2.07 -0.74 10.35
CA THR A 86 -3.41 -0.23 10.66
C THR A 86 -3.95 0.78 9.64
N ILE A 87 -3.11 1.37 8.79
CA ILE A 87 -3.53 2.33 7.77
C ILE A 87 -4.29 1.64 6.63
N LEU A 88 -4.12 0.34 6.41
CA LEU A 88 -4.98 -0.42 5.51
C LEU A 88 -6.48 -0.23 5.83
N ARG A 89 -6.85 -0.08 7.10
CA ARG A 89 -8.24 0.19 7.53
C ARG A 89 -8.75 1.55 7.02
N GLU A 90 -7.88 2.55 6.92
CA GLU A 90 -8.23 3.83 6.30
C GLU A 90 -8.43 3.67 4.78
N SER A 91 -7.64 2.80 4.13
CA SER A 91 -7.85 2.46 2.71
C SER A 91 -9.17 1.72 2.49
N MET A 92 -9.55 0.79 3.38
CA MET A 92 -10.86 0.11 3.33
C MET A 92 -12.01 1.11 3.47
N ALA A 93 -11.93 2.03 4.44
CA ALA A 93 -12.94 3.06 4.63
C ALA A 93 -12.97 4.09 3.47
N ALA A 94 -11.82 4.40 2.87
CA ALA A 94 -11.74 5.23 1.69
C ALA A 94 -12.42 4.57 0.47
N ARG A 95 -12.30 3.25 0.32
CA ARG A 95 -13.05 2.48 -0.69
C ARG A 95 -14.55 2.71 -0.56
N GLU A 96 -15.10 2.58 0.64
CA GLU A 96 -16.54 2.78 0.89
C GLU A 96 -16.97 4.20 0.48
N LEU A 97 -16.18 5.22 0.82
CA LEU A 97 -16.45 6.60 0.43
C LEU A 97 -16.35 6.80 -1.09
N LEU A 98 -15.33 6.25 -1.75
CA LEU A 98 -15.15 6.34 -3.20
C LEU A 98 -16.34 5.72 -3.96
N GLU A 99 -16.79 4.55 -3.54
CA GLU A 99 -17.90 3.85 -4.16
C GLU A 99 -19.24 4.57 -3.90
N ALA A 100 -19.52 4.96 -2.65
CA ALA A 100 -20.80 5.55 -2.26
C ALA A 100 -20.98 7.00 -2.70
N GLU A 101 -19.94 7.82 -2.66
CA GLU A 101 -20.05 9.25 -2.84
C GLU A 101 -19.51 9.75 -4.20
N TRP A 102 -18.60 9.00 -4.82
CA TRP A 102 -17.89 9.43 -6.03
C TRP A 102 -18.12 8.51 -7.24
N GLY A 103 -18.77 7.35 -7.04
CA GLY A 103 -19.01 6.37 -8.11
C GLY A 103 -17.73 5.77 -8.68
N VAL A 104 -16.64 5.78 -7.90
CA VAL A 104 -15.32 5.25 -8.26
C VAL A 104 -15.13 3.91 -7.54
N GLY A 105 -14.91 2.85 -8.29
CA GLY A 105 -14.56 1.55 -7.73
C GLY A 105 -13.14 1.55 -7.16
N ALA A 106 -12.92 0.83 -6.06
CA ALA A 106 -11.60 0.75 -5.48
C ALA A 106 -11.22 -0.68 -5.11
N ASN A 107 -10.15 -1.19 -5.72
CA ASN A 107 -9.49 -2.41 -5.26
C ASN A 107 -8.66 -2.07 -4.02
N VAL A 108 -8.84 -2.81 -2.93
CA VAL A 108 -8.02 -2.67 -1.71
C VAL A 108 -7.03 -3.82 -1.63
N TRP A 109 -5.76 -3.47 -1.55
CA TRP A 109 -4.64 -4.39 -1.45
C TRP A 109 -4.03 -4.30 -0.05
N SER A 110 -3.92 -5.43 0.64
CA SER A 110 -3.03 -5.50 1.81
C SER A 110 -1.60 -5.65 1.34
N CYS A 111 -0.73 -4.79 1.85
CA CYS A 111 0.70 -4.77 1.51
C CYS A 111 1.54 -4.97 2.78
N PRO A 112 1.61 -6.19 3.33
CA PRO A 112 2.37 -6.45 4.54
C PRO A 112 3.88 -6.22 4.39
N SER A 113 4.43 -6.10 3.17
CA SER A 113 5.84 -5.77 3.02
C SER A 113 6.18 -5.04 1.72
N PHE A 114 6.28 -3.73 1.75
CA PHE A 114 6.85 -2.94 0.63
C PHE A 114 8.34 -3.27 0.40
N ASN A 115 9.07 -3.73 1.43
CA ASN A 115 10.48 -4.11 1.28
C ASN A 115 10.64 -5.38 0.44
N GLU A 116 9.83 -6.42 0.67
CA GLU A 116 9.90 -7.65 -0.13
C GLU A 116 9.42 -7.41 -1.56
N LEU A 117 8.41 -6.56 -1.75
CA LEU A 117 7.97 -6.12 -3.08
C LEU A 117 9.08 -5.40 -3.85
N ALA A 118 9.80 -4.50 -3.17
CA ALA A 118 10.94 -3.80 -3.78
C ALA A 118 12.08 -4.75 -4.12
N ARG A 119 12.40 -5.72 -3.26
CA ARG A 119 13.43 -6.75 -3.52
C ARG A 119 13.10 -7.61 -4.72
N ASP A 120 11.84 -8.05 -4.84
CA ASP A 120 11.36 -8.82 -5.99
C ASP A 120 11.53 -8.00 -7.29
N GLY A 121 11.08 -6.75 -7.29
CA GLY A 121 11.19 -5.87 -8.45
C GLY A 121 12.64 -5.61 -8.85
N GLN A 122 13.53 -5.31 -7.90
CA GLN A 122 14.97 -5.12 -8.16
C GLN A 122 15.63 -6.40 -8.69
N ALA A 123 15.21 -7.57 -8.21
CA ALA A 123 15.70 -8.85 -8.70
C ALA A 123 15.27 -9.08 -10.17
N ALA A 124 14.02 -8.73 -10.52
CA ALA A 124 13.53 -8.80 -11.89
C ALA A 124 14.29 -7.84 -12.81
N GLU A 125 14.49 -6.57 -12.41
CA GLU A 125 15.28 -5.59 -13.16
C GLU A 125 16.73 -6.06 -13.39
N ARG A 126 17.38 -6.55 -12.33
CA ARG A 126 18.74 -7.08 -12.45
C ARG A 126 18.81 -8.28 -13.40
N TRP A 127 17.83 -9.19 -13.34
CA TRP A 127 17.75 -10.30 -14.27
C TRP A 127 17.67 -9.80 -15.71
N ASN A 128 16.74 -8.90 -16.00
CA ASN A 128 16.50 -8.37 -17.34
C ASN A 128 17.74 -7.62 -17.90
N LEU A 129 18.46 -6.92 -17.03
CA LEU A 129 19.69 -6.24 -17.39
C LEU A 129 20.80 -7.22 -17.84
N LEU A 130 20.92 -8.36 -17.13
CA LEU A 130 22.00 -9.32 -17.33
C LEU A 130 21.66 -10.43 -18.34
N HIS A 131 20.37 -10.56 -18.72
CA HIS A 131 19.87 -11.55 -19.66
C HIS A 131 19.05 -10.90 -20.77
N PRO A 132 19.69 -10.03 -21.61
CA PRO A 132 18.95 -9.18 -22.57
C PRO A 132 18.31 -9.95 -23.73
N THR A 133 18.69 -11.21 -23.93
CA THR A 133 18.14 -12.09 -24.98
C THR A 133 17.10 -13.08 -24.46
N ASP A 134 16.93 -13.18 -23.14
CA ASP A 134 15.96 -14.07 -22.53
C ASP A 134 14.60 -13.39 -22.36
N ALA A 135 13.56 -14.18 -22.10
CA ALA A 135 12.25 -13.64 -21.78
C ALA A 135 12.31 -12.78 -20.51
N PRO A 136 11.82 -11.53 -20.55
CA PRO A 136 11.92 -10.63 -19.42
C PRO A 136 11.10 -11.15 -18.22
N LYS A 137 11.65 -11.00 -17.02
CA LYS A 137 10.91 -11.20 -15.76
C LYS A 137 10.09 -9.98 -15.45
N VAL A 138 8.88 -10.20 -15.00
CA VAL A 138 7.94 -9.16 -14.56
C VAL A 138 7.90 -9.19 -13.04
N SER A 139 7.99 -8.01 -12.40
CA SER A 139 7.91 -7.91 -10.94
C SER A 139 6.55 -8.37 -10.41
N PHE A 140 6.51 -8.83 -9.16
CA PHE A 140 5.25 -9.26 -8.54
C PHE A 140 4.24 -8.11 -8.44
N VAL A 141 4.70 -6.88 -8.17
CA VAL A 141 3.87 -5.67 -8.18
C VAL A 141 3.21 -5.46 -9.54
N GLU A 142 3.98 -5.52 -10.63
CA GLU A 142 3.46 -5.34 -11.97
C GLU A 142 2.50 -6.47 -12.40
N GLN A 143 2.80 -7.72 -12.00
CA GLN A 143 1.91 -8.87 -12.24
C GLN A 143 0.56 -8.67 -11.55
N GLN A 144 0.55 -8.30 -10.28
CA GLN A 144 -0.67 -8.13 -9.49
C GLN A 144 -1.50 -6.93 -10.00
N LEU A 145 -0.88 -5.76 -10.09
CA LEU A 145 -1.57 -4.54 -10.51
C LEU A 145 -1.90 -4.53 -12.00
N GLY A 146 -1.15 -5.23 -12.83
CA GLY A 146 -1.38 -5.33 -14.27
C GLY A 146 -2.75 -5.89 -14.67
N ALA A 147 -3.31 -6.76 -13.82
CA ALA A 147 -4.64 -7.35 -14.01
C ALA A 147 -5.80 -6.40 -13.61
N HIS A 148 -5.52 -5.24 -13.03
CA HIS A 148 -6.52 -4.30 -12.51
C HIS A 148 -6.26 -2.90 -13.04
N ASP A 149 -7.28 -2.24 -13.60
CA ASP A 149 -7.16 -0.90 -14.14
C ASP A 149 -7.10 0.19 -13.06
N GLY A 150 -6.65 1.39 -13.49
CA GLY A 150 -6.67 2.61 -12.70
C GLY A 150 -5.35 2.97 -12.03
N PRO A 151 -5.25 4.21 -11.53
CA PRO A 151 -4.10 4.68 -10.78
C PRO A 151 -3.93 3.96 -9.45
N VAL A 152 -2.77 4.16 -8.83
CA VAL A 152 -2.41 3.49 -7.58
C VAL A 152 -2.17 4.54 -6.49
N VAL A 153 -2.75 4.31 -5.30
CA VAL A 153 -2.52 5.12 -4.10
C VAL A 153 -2.04 4.20 -3.00
N ALA A 154 -0.82 4.41 -2.51
CA ALA A 154 -0.30 3.70 -1.36
C ALA A 154 -0.38 4.57 -0.10
N SER A 155 -0.74 3.96 1.02
CA SER A 155 -0.81 4.61 2.33
C SER A 155 -0.19 3.75 3.42
N THR A 156 0.61 4.37 4.29
CA THR A 156 1.38 3.68 5.32
C THR A 156 1.54 4.55 6.57
N ASP A 157 1.77 3.93 7.71
CA ASP A 157 2.11 4.61 8.98
C ASP A 157 3.61 4.94 9.09
N TYR A 158 4.37 4.65 8.04
CA TYR A 158 5.78 5.02 7.91
C TYR A 158 5.98 6.23 7.00
N ILE A 159 7.21 6.71 6.90
CA ILE A 159 7.60 7.75 5.95
C ILE A 159 7.28 7.29 4.51
N LYS A 160 6.94 8.23 3.63
CA LYS A 160 6.55 7.93 2.23
C LYS A 160 7.59 7.07 1.51
N SER A 161 8.88 7.24 1.80
CA SER A 161 9.94 6.45 1.16
C SER A 161 9.77 4.94 1.35
N TYR A 162 9.04 4.49 2.37
CA TYR A 162 8.73 3.07 2.58
C TYR A 162 7.86 2.49 1.45
N ALA A 163 6.83 3.18 1.03
CA ALA A 163 5.99 2.74 -0.10
C ALA A 163 6.53 3.23 -1.46
N GLU A 164 7.33 4.31 -1.48
CA GLU A 164 7.97 4.81 -2.71
C GLU A 164 8.94 3.81 -3.35
N GLN A 165 9.47 2.86 -2.59
CA GLN A 165 10.39 1.82 -3.09
C GLN A 165 9.83 1.04 -4.28
N ILE A 166 8.51 0.91 -4.41
CA ILE A 166 7.88 0.14 -5.48
C ILE A 166 7.50 0.98 -6.70
N ARG A 167 7.79 2.29 -6.70
CA ARG A 167 7.37 3.20 -7.79
C ARG A 167 7.83 2.74 -9.17
N ALA A 168 9.04 2.23 -9.30
CA ALA A 168 9.60 1.76 -10.56
C ALA A 168 8.84 0.53 -11.13
N PHE A 169 8.13 -0.19 -10.28
CA PHE A 169 7.42 -1.44 -10.60
C PHE A 169 5.92 -1.25 -10.77
N ILE A 170 5.41 -0.03 -10.62
CA ILE A 170 4.02 0.29 -10.95
C ILE A 170 3.85 0.18 -12.48
N PRO A 171 2.76 -0.44 -12.97
CA PRO A 171 2.52 -0.57 -14.40
C PRO A 171 2.63 0.78 -15.13
N ARG A 172 3.30 0.78 -16.27
CA ARG A 172 3.62 2.02 -17.02
C ARG A 172 2.36 2.82 -17.35
N GLY A 173 2.50 4.15 -17.27
CA GLY A 173 1.43 5.09 -17.61
C GLY A 173 0.40 5.28 -16.49
N ARG A 174 0.54 4.63 -15.34
CA ARG A 174 -0.34 4.83 -14.20
C ARG A 174 0.22 5.86 -13.23
N ALA A 175 -0.64 6.73 -12.76
CA ALA A 175 -0.31 7.63 -11.66
C ALA A 175 -0.10 6.83 -10.36
N TYR A 176 0.96 7.16 -9.63
CA TYR A 176 1.26 6.58 -8.31
C TYR A 176 1.39 7.69 -7.28
N LYS A 177 0.53 7.68 -6.27
CA LYS A 177 0.54 8.61 -5.14
C LYS A 177 0.85 7.86 -3.86
N VAL A 178 1.66 8.46 -2.99
CA VAL A 178 2.02 7.87 -1.70
C VAL A 178 1.68 8.83 -0.57
N LEU A 179 0.97 8.31 0.43
CA LEU A 179 0.68 8.98 1.69
C LEU A 179 1.45 8.28 2.82
N GLY A 180 2.09 9.06 3.67
CA GLY A 180 2.90 8.54 4.78
C GLY A 180 3.19 9.61 5.82
N THR A 181 3.80 9.21 6.93
CA THR A 181 4.03 10.03 8.12
C THR A 181 5.41 10.69 8.07
N ASP A 182 5.64 11.58 7.09
CA ASP A 182 6.87 12.35 7.02
C ASP A 182 6.92 13.42 8.11
N GLY A 183 8.09 13.72 8.63
CA GLY A 183 8.31 14.72 9.66
C GLY A 183 8.56 14.11 11.05
N TYR A 184 8.47 14.95 12.08
CA TYR A 184 8.64 14.52 13.46
C TYR A 184 7.41 13.82 14.00
N GLY A 185 7.60 12.77 14.81
CA GLY A 185 6.51 12.11 15.53
C GLY A 185 5.75 13.08 16.45
N ARG A 186 4.47 12.83 16.63
CA ARG A 186 3.56 13.62 17.48
C ARG A 186 2.84 12.70 18.46
N SER A 187 2.37 13.27 19.55
CA SER A 187 1.56 12.58 20.55
C SER A 187 0.15 13.16 20.56
N ASP A 188 -0.82 12.35 20.13
CA ASP A 188 -2.24 12.71 20.14
C ASP A 188 -3.08 11.42 19.95
N PHE A 189 -4.40 11.54 19.91
CA PHE A 189 -5.27 10.45 19.48
C PHE A 189 -4.99 10.00 18.04
N ARG A 190 -5.08 8.71 17.75
CA ARG A 190 -4.81 8.15 16.41
C ARG A 190 -5.56 8.87 15.28
N SER A 191 -6.82 9.24 15.49
CA SER A 191 -7.61 9.99 14.50
C SER A 191 -6.99 11.35 14.17
N LYS A 192 -6.50 12.07 15.19
CA LYS A 192 -5.82 13.36 15.04
C LYS A 192 -4.46 13.22 14.38
N LEU A 193 -3.69 12.19 14.74
CA LEU A 193 -2.42 11.90 14.10
C LEU A 193 -2.58 11.56 12.62
N ARG A 194 -3.58 10.73 12.27
CA ARG A 194 -3.89 10.42 10.85
C ARG A 194 -4.34 11.64 10.06
N GLU A 195 -5.06 12.57 10.67
CA GLU A 195 -5.42 13.85 10.09
C GLU A 195 -4.20 14.77 9.93
N HIS A 196 -3.37 14.87 10.98
CA HIS A 196 -2.13 15.67 10.95
C HIS A 196 -1.18 15.20 9.85
N PHE A 197 -0.92 13.89 9.75
CA PHE A 197 -0.02 13.31 8.75
C PHE A 197 -0.67 13.07 7.37
N GLU A 198 -1.93 13.46 7.18
CA GLU A 198 -2.62 13.39 5.89
C GLU A 198 -2.74 11.94 5.34
N ILE A 199 -2.96 10.98 6.24
CA ILE A 199 -3.06 9.55 5.91
C ILE A 199 -4.42 8.93 6.29
N ASN A 200 -5.41 9.75 6.68
CA ASN A 200 -6.75 9.24 6.93
C ASN A 200 -7.52 9.00 5.62
N ARG A 201 -8.70 8.35 5.73
CA ARG A 201 -9.56 8.01 4.58
C ARG A 201 -9.88 9.16 3.66
N HIS A 202 -10.05 10.39 4.19
CA HIS A 202 -10.40 11.55 3.39
C HIS A 202 -9.25 11.99 2.48
N TYR A 203 -8.02 11.99 3.00
CA TYR A 203 -6.82 12.25 2.20
C TYR A 203 -6.56 11.14 1.17
N ILE A 204 -6.86 9.87 1.51
CA ILE A 204 -6.77 8.76 0.54
C ILE A 204 -7.78 8.97 -0.59
N VAL A 205 -9.02 9.35 -0.29
CA VAL A 205 -10.04 9.68 -1.32
C VAL A 205 -9.56 10.82 -2.21
N VAL A 206 -9.08 11.93 -1.62
CA VAL A 206 -8.57 13.08 -2.39
C VAL A 206 -7.39 12.67 -3.28
N ALA A 207 -6.45 11.87 -2.76
CA ALA A 207 -5.32 11.37 -3.54
C ALA A 207 -5.78 10.47 -4.70
N ALA A 208 -6.78 9.61 -4.49
CA ALA A 208 -7.36 8.74 -5.51
C ALA A 208 -8.04 9.54 -6.63
N LEU A 209 -8.90 10.51 -6.26
CA LEU A 209 -9.55 11.40 -7.23
C LEU A 209 -8.52 12.25 -7.99
N LYS A 210 -7.48 12.74 -7.31
CA LYS A 210 -6.39 13.49 -7.95
C LYS A 210 -5.59 12.62 -8.93
N ALA A 211 -5.32 11.37 -8.58
CA ALA A 211 -4.63 10.45 -9.46
C ALA A 211 -5.46 10.13 -10.73
N LEU A 212 -6.78 9.97 -10.60
CA LEU A 212 -7.69 9.84 -11.75
C LEU A 212 -7.72 11.10 -12.61
N ALA A 213 -7.69 12.28 -11.98
CA ALA A 213 -7.65 13.56 -12.71
C ALA A 213 -6.32 13.75 -13.45
N ASP A 214 -5.19 13.32 -12.86
CA ASP A 214 -3.88 13.35 -13.51
C ASP A 214 -3.82 12.43 -14.76
N GLU A 215 -4.59 11.35 -14.77
CA GLU A 215 -4.78 10.48 -15.94
C GLU A 215 -5.87 10.97 -16.91
N GLY A 216 -6.46 12.15 -16.67
CA GLY A 216 -7.52 12.70 -17.52
C GLY A 216 -8.87 11.99 -17.43
N LYS A 217 -9.04 11.11 -16.45
CA LYS A 217 -10.26 10.29 -16.25
C LYS A 217 -11.34 11.00 -15.43
N LEU A 218 -10.97 12.10 -14.76
CA LEU A 218 -11.86 12.86 -13.88
C LEU A 218 -11.49 14.35 -13.91
N PRO A 219 -12.46 15.30 -13.88
CA PRO A 219 -12.14 16.71 -13.85
C PRO A 219 -11.57 17.13 -12.48
N LEU A 220 -10.61 18.07 -12.47
CA LEU A 220 -10.00 18.63 -11.25
C LEU A 220 -11.04 19.26 -10.29
N SER A 221 -12.19 19.73 -10.81
CA SER A 221 -13.29 20.24 -9.99
C SER A 221 -13.81 19.20 -8.97
N LYS A 222 -13.76 17.91 -9.31
CA LYS A 222 -14.16 16.84 -8.38
C LYS A 222 -13.18 16.69 -7.23
N VAL A 223 -11.89 16.92 -7.46
CA VAL A 223 -10.88 16.95 -6.40
C VAL A 223 -11.13 18.13 -5.45
N ALA A 224 -11.38 19.32 -6.00
CA ALA A 224 -11.69 20.50 -5.20
C ALA A 224 -13.00 20.32 -4.39
N GLU A 225 -14.01 19.67 -4.98
CA GLU A 225 -15.26 19.32 -4.30
C GLU A 225 -14.99 18.39 -3.10
N ALA A 226 -14.12 17.39 -3.25
CA ALA A 226 -13.76 16.46 -2.17
C ALA A 226 -12.99 17.17 -1.04
N ILE A 227 -12.02 18.01 -1.36
CA ILE A 227 -11.28 18.83 -0.37
C ILE A 227 -12.27 19.66 0.47
N LYS A 228 -13.19 20.35 -0.20
CA LYS A 228 -14.22 21.16 0.49
C LYS A 228 -15.19 20.30 1.30
N LYS A 229 -15.66 19.16 0.73
CA LYS A 229 -16.62 18.27 1.38
C LYS A 229 -16.07 17.68 2.68
N TYR A 230 -14.80 17.30 2.69
CA TYR A 230 -14.16 16.72 3.87
C TYR A 230 -13.53 17.74 4.82
N GLY A 231 -13.69 19.04 4.54
CA GLY A 231 -13.18 20.11 5.40
C GLY A 231 -11.65 20.12 5.52
N ILE A 232 -10.97 19.70 4.46
CA ILE A 232 -9.50 19.66 4.45
C ILE A 232 -8.99 21.09 4.25
N ASP A 233 -8.15 21.56 5.18
CA ASP A 233 -7.41 22.80 5.05
C ASP A 233 -6.23 22.59 4.08
N ALA A 234 -6.36 23.16 2.89
CA ALA A 234 -5.36 23.05 1.83
C ALA A 234 -4.09 23.87 2.12
N ASP A 235 -4.20 24.88 2.98
CA ASP A 235 -3.11 25.79 3.34
C ASP A 235 -2.45 25.40 4.68
N LYS A 236 -2.85 24.28 5.27
CA LYS A 236 -2.24 23.72 6.47
C LYS A 236 -0.73 23.52 6.27
N THR A 237 0.06 23.83 7.29
CA THR A 237 1.50 23.56 7.27
C THR A 237 1.79 22.10 6.96
N ASN A 238 2.69 21.86 5.99
CA ASN A 238 3.12 20.50 5.65
C ASN A 238 3.70 19.81 6.90
N PRO A 239 3.24 18.59 7.25
CA PRO A 239 3.72 17.86 8.42
C PRO A 239 5.25 17.68 8.48
N LEU A 240 5.91 17.65 7.33
CA LEU A 240 7.38 17.58 7.26
C LEU A 240 8.05 18.81 7.89
N ASN A 241 7.38 19.95 7.89
CA ASN A 241 7.90 21.25 8.35
C ASN A 241 7.18 21.76 9.61
N ALA A 242 6.28 20.99 10.19
CA ALA A 242 5.44 21.37 11.33
C ALA A 242 6.08 20.99 12.68
#